data_be7f986bf9c9f68c2910a3378e99e458
#
_entry.id   be7f986bf9c9f68c2910a3378e99e458
#
_cell.length_a   1.000
_cell.length_b   1.000
_cell.length_c   1.000
_cell.angle_alpha   90.00
_cell.angle_beta   90.00
_cell.angle_gamma   90.00
#
_symmetry.space_group_name_H-M   'P 1'
#
loop_
_entity.id
_entity.type
_entity.pdbx_description
1 polymer ?
#
loop_
_entity_poly.entity_id
_entity_poly.type
_entity_poly.pdbx_seq_one_letter_code
_entity_poly.pdbx_strand_id
1 'polypeptide(L)' 'MRINQYVVYTSPVKIVDDFAEACKIADDYFNETGYVVAVEETNPVVYPEYEIA' A
#
# COMPACT_ATOMS: atom_id res chain seq x y z
N MET A 1 3.25 12.93 13.84
CA MET A 1 2.10 12.34 13.48
C MET A 1 2.32 11.07 12.77
N ARG A 2 1.47 10.13 12.96
CA ARG A 2 1.66 8.84 12.41
C ARG A 2 0.69 8.59 11.33
N ILE A 3 1.11 8.10 10.20
CA ILE A 3 0.23 7.82 9.12
C ILE A 3 0.41 6.39 8.78
N ASN A 4 -0.63 5.63 8.80
CA ASN A 4 -0.55 4.24 8.40
C ASN A 4 -0.50 4.16 6.89
N GLN A 5 0.20 3.22 6.40
CA GLN A 5 0.32 3.03 4.98
C GLN A 5 -0.24 1.67 4.60
N TYR A 6 -0.66 1.55 3.38
CA TYR A 6 -1.24 0.31 2.90
C TYR A 6 -0.49 -0.11 1.65
N VAL A 7 -0.04 -1.33 1.63
CA VAL A 7 0.71 -1.88 0.50
C VAL A 7 -0.24 -2.70 -0.32
N VAL A 8 -0.38 -2.37 -1.59
CA VAL A 8 -1.23 -3.12 -2.48
C VAL A 8 -0.31 -3.92 -3.37
N TYR A 9 -0.43 -5.23 -3.29
CA TYR A 9 0.55 -6.10 -3.95
C TYR A 9 0.21 -6.29 -5.41
N THR A 10 0.13 -5.21 -6.12
CA THR A 10 -0.02 -5.26 -7.56
C THR A 10 1.35 -5.40 -8.19
N SER A 11 1.46 -5.35 -9.47
CA SER A 11 2.74 -5.43 -10.14
C SER A 11 2.83 -4.24 -11.08
N PRO A 12 3.59 -3.23 -10.70
CA PRO A 12 4.45 -3.15 -9.50
C PRO A 12 3.64 -2.82 -8.25
N VAL A 13 4.23 -3.10 -7.13
CA VAL A 13 3.57 -2.86 -5.85
C VAL A 13 3.32 -1.37 -5.68
N LYS A 14 2.18 -1.02 -5.10
CA LYS A 14 1.84 0.35 -4.83
C LYS A 14 1.67 0.57 -3.35
N ILE A 15 2.03 1.74 -2.87
CA ILE A 15 1.90 2.06 -1.47
C ILE A 15 1.12 3.35 -1.38
N VAL A 16 0.06 3.33 -0.61
CA VAL A 16 -0.80 4.50 -0.43
C VAL A 16 -1.07 4.69 1.04
N ASP A 17 -1.55 5.84 1.41
CA ASP A 17 -1.82 6.10 2.81
C ASP A 17 -3.30 6.19 3.11
N ASP A 18 -4.15 5.72 2.23
CA ASP A 18 -5.58 5.74 2.46
C ASP A 18 -6.11 4.34 2.16
N PHE A 19 -6.81 3.73 3.11
CA PHE A 19 -7.29 2.38 2.94
C PHE A 19 -8.29 2.29 1.81
N ALA A 20 -9.16 3.27 1.68
CA ALA A 20 -10.16 3.23 0.62
C ALA A 20 -9.48 3.25 -0.75
N GLU A 21 -8.40 4.02 -0.87
CA GLU A 21 -7.70 4.06 -2.13
C GLU A 21 -6.98 2.76 -2.38
N ALA A 22 -6.44 2.13 -1.35
CA ALA A 22 -5.77 0.85 -1.52
C ALA A 22 -6.76 -0.20 -2.02
N CYS A 23 -7.96 -0.20 -1.45
CA CYS A 23 -8.96 -1.16 -1.88
C CYS A 23 -9.38 -0.90 -3.32
N LYS A 24 -9.46 0.38 -3.71
CA LYS A 24 -9.86 0.68 -5.07
C LYS A 24 -8.78 0.23 -6.04
N ILE A 25 -7.53 0.41 -5.69
CA ILE A 25 -6.45 -0.03 -6.56
C ILE A 25 -6.50 -1.53 -6.72
N ALA A 26 -6.71 -2.26 -5.62
CA ALA A 26 -6.77 -3.71 -5.69
C ALA A 26 -7.96 -4.15 -6.56
N ASP A 27 -9.10 -3.47 -6.42
CA ASP A 27 -10.27 -3.83 -7.16
C ASP A 27 -10.10 -3.54 -8.65
N ASP A 28 -9.50 -2.40 -8.97
CA ASP A 28 -9.26 -2.07 -10.36
C ASP A 28 -8.28 -3.06 -10.98
N TYR A 29 -7.30 -3.46 -10.21
CA TYR A 29 -6.33 -4.40 -10.72
C TYR A 29 -6.99 -5.75 -11.01
N PHE A 30 -7.88 -6.17 -10.12
CA PHE A 30 -8.60 -7.41 -10.35
C PHE A 30 -9.46 -7.30 -11.60
N ASN A 31 -10.10 -6.16 -11.78
CA ASN A 31 -10.98 -6.02 -12.94
C ASN A 31 -10.18 -6.01 -14.24
N GLU A 32 -8.94 -5.56 -14.16
CA GLU A 32 -8.14 -5.54 -15.38
C GLU A 32 -7.41 -6.82 -15.65
N THR A 33 -6.92 -7.47 -14.64
CA THR A 33 -6.05 -8.63 -14.86
C THR A 33 -6.66 -9.92 -14.40
N GLY A 34 -7.65 -9.88 -13.55
CA GLY A 34 -8.22 -11.09 -12.99
C GLY A 34 -7.46 -11.61 -11.79
N TYR A 35 -6.41 -10.91 -11.36
CA TYR A 35 -5.65 -11.37 -10.22
C TYR A 35 -6.11 -10.70 -8.95
N VAL A 36 -6.27 -11.49 -7.91
CA VAL A 36 -6.64 -10.98 -6.61
C VAL A 36 -5.35 -10.67 -5.89
N VAL A 37 -5.22 -9.46 -5.38
CA VAL A 37 -4.01 -9.08 -4.67
C VAL A 37 -4.36 -8.70 -3.25
N ALA A 38 -3.39 -8.77 -2.38
CA ALA A 38 -3.60 -8.46 -0.98
C ALA A 38 -3.34 -6.99 -0.72
N VAL A 39 -4.00 -6.47 0.31
CA VAL A 39 -3.74 -5.13 0.79
C VAL A 39 -3.27 -5.32 2.22
N GLU A 40 -2.08 -4.83 2.54
CA GLU A 40 -1.54 -5.03 3.87
C GLU A 40 -1.32 -3.69 4.52
N GLU A 41 -1.78 -3.53 5.73
CA GLU A 41 -1.57 -2.31 6.45
C GLU A 41 -0.25 -2.37 7.16
N THR A 42 0.57 -1.33 7.05
CA THR A 42 1.82 -1.29 7.74
C THR A 42 1.82 -0.12 8.66
N ASN A 43 2.55 -0.24 9.74
CA ASN A 43 2.70 0.87 10.63
C ASN A 43 3.60 1.87 9.95
N PRO A 44 3.47 3.09 10.29
CA PRO A 44 4.26 4.12 9.73
C PRO A 44 5.69 3.85 10.01
N VAL A 45 6.43 3.90 9.05
CA VAL A 45 7.71 3.57 9.23
C VAL A 45 8.46 4.69 9.68
N VAL A 46 9.23 4.49 10.49
CA VAL A 46 9.90 5.47 10.97
C VAL A 46 11.15 5.40 10.31
N TYR A 47 11.33 6.07 9.45
CA TYR A 47 12.43 6.01 8.83
C TYR A 47 13.36 6.74 9.46
N PRO A 48 14.05 6.35 9.54
CA PRO A 48 15.02 6.80 10.08
C PRO A 48 15.70 7.68 9.38
N GLU A 49 15.30 8.48 9.48
CA GLU A 49 15.87 9.46 9.39
C GLU A 49 17.05 9.17 9.96
N TYR A 50 16.93 8.34 10.65
CA TYR A 50 17.87 8.02 11.43
C TYR A 50 18.82 7.36 10.63
N GLU A 51 18.39 6.73 9.79
CA GLU A 51 19.25 5.97 9.18
C GLU A 51 19.95 6.87 8.35
N ILE A 52 19.45 7.84 8.27
CA ILE A 52 19.98 8.68 7.50
C ILE A 52 21.01 9.23 8.14
N ALA A 53 20.99 9.14 9.18
CA ALA A 53 21.91 9.83 9.88
C ALA A 53 23.22 9.48 9.57
#